data_cda073a425cec3397c2c2f5162e74644
#
_entry.id   cda073a425cec3397c2c2f5162e74644
#
_cell.length_a   1.000
_cell.length_b   1.000
_cell.length_c   1.000
_cell.angle_alpha   90.00
_cell.angle_beta   90.00
_cell.angle_gamma   90.00
#
_symmetry.space_group_name_H-M   'P 1'
#
loop_
_entity.id
_entity.type
_entity.pdbx_description
1 polymer ?
#
loop_
_entity_poly.entity_id
_entity_poly.type
_entity_poly.pdbx_seq_one_letter_code
_entity_poly.pdbx_strand_id
1 'polypeptide(L)'
;MVEFTVAGVPCLGLNGGPAFKHSEAFSFQIATDDQHETDRYWNAIVGNGGQESACGWCKDKWGVNWQITPRVLTEAMAAGGDEAKRAFDAMMGMKKIDVAAIKAARRG
;
A
#
# COMPACT_ATOMS: atom_id res chain seq x y z
N MET A 1 8.85 -26.50 1.69
CA MET A 1 7.91 -25.41 2.02
C MET A 1 8.44 -24.63 3.21
N VAL A 2 8.18 -23.33 3.23
CA VAL A 2 8.66 -22.44 4.31
C VAL A 2 7.46 -21.75 4.94
N GLU A 3 7.38 -21.85 6.27
CA GLU A 3 6.36 -21.12 7.04
C GLU A 3 6.94 -19.75 7.43
N PHE A 4 6.13 -18.70 7.30
CA PHE A 4 6.53 -17.35 7.67
C PHE A 4 5.31 -16.48 7.94
N THR A 5 5.53 -15.27 8.42
CA THR A 5 4.46 -14.34 8.72
C THR A 5 4.71 -13.01 7.98
N VAL A 6 3.67 -12.48 7.35
CA VAL A 6 3.73 -11.17 6.71
C VAL A 6 2.68 -10.28 7.38
N ALA A 7 3.13 -9.23 8.03
CA ALA A 7 2.26 -8.26 8.72
C ALA A 7 1.22 -8.96 9.61
N GLY A 8 1.63 -9.99 10.34
CA GLY A 8 0.77 -10.77 11.22
C GLY A 8 -0.02 -11.89 10.54
N VAL A 9 0.05 -12.01 9.22
CA VAL A 9 -0.67 -13.05 8.47
C VAL A 9 0.22 -14.27 8.33
N PRO A 10 -0.20 -15.44 8.84
CA PRO A 10 0.55 -16.68 8.62
C PRO A 10 0.58 -17.05 7.14
N CYS A 11 1.75 -17.38 6.65
CA CYS A 11 1.97 -17.69 5.24
C CYS A 11 2.76 -18.99 5.09
N LEU A 12 2.57 -19.63 3.95
CA LEU A 12 3.30 -20.83 3.57
C LEU A 12 3.89 -20.62 2.18
N GLY A 13 5.21 -20.69 2.09
CA GLY A 13 5.93 -20.56 0.81
C GLY A 13 6.13 -21.91 0.16
N LEU A 14 5.73 -22.03 -1.08
CA LEU A 14 5.91 -23.21 -1.90
C LEU A 14 6.81 -22.86 -3.09
N ASN A 15 7.84 -23.66 -3.32
CA ASN A 15 8.68 -23.53 -4.50
C ASN A 15 7.96 -24.15 -5.72
N GLY A 16 7.08 -23.37 -6.32
CA GLY A 16 6.22 -23.82 -7.43
C GLY A 16 6.79 -23.63 -8.83
N GLY A 17 7.98 -23.03 -8.95
CA GLY A 17 8.59 -22.73 -10.24
C GLY A 17 7.97 -21.49 -10.90
N PRO A 18 8.33 -21.21 -12.16
CA PRO A 18 7.99 -19.94 -12.82
C PRO A 18 6.70 -19.97 -13.65
N ALA A 19 5.84 -21.00 -13.47
CA ALA A 19 4.65 -21.18 -14.30
C ALA A 19 3.63 -20.04 -14.13
N PHE A 20 3.55 -19.48 -12.93
CA PHE A 20 2.60 -18.40 -12.63
C PHE A 20 3.34 -17.18 -12.10
N LYS A 21 2.84 -16.00 -12.47
CA LYS A 21 3.40 -14.72 -12.04
C LYS A 21 2.42 -14.02 -11.13
N HIS A 22 2.96 -13.19 -10.23
CA HIS A 22 2.14 -12.31 -9.40
C HIS A 22 1.42 -11.27 -10.26
N SER A 23 0.26 -10.83 -9.79
CA SER A 23 -0.53 -9.82 -10.47
C SER A 23 -1.15 -8.87 -9.45
N GLU A 24 -1.78 -7.79 -9.96
CA GLU A 24 -2.49 -6.82 -9.13
C GLU A 24 -3.79 -7.38 -8.53
N ALA A 25 -4.17 -8.61 -8.88
CA ALA A 25 -5.35 -9.27 -8.28
C ALA A 25 -5.14 -9.61 -6.80
N PHE A 26 -3.90 -9.61 -6.34
CA PHE A 26 -3.56 -9.85 -4.94
C PHE A 26 -2.57 -8.79 -4.46
N SER A 27 -2.72 -8.37 -3.20
CA SER A 27 -1.76 -7.48 -2.53
C SER A 27 -1.81 -7.70 -1.03
N PHE A 28 -0.69 -7.44 -0.37
CA PHE A 28 -0.69 -7.20 1.07
C PHE A 28 -0.90 -5.72 1.34
N GLN A 29 -1.72 -5.39 2.32
CA GLN A 29 -1.91 -4.02 2.76
C GLN A 29 -1.25 -3.82 4.12
N ILE A 30 -0.42 -2.78 4.22
CA ILE A 30 0.21 -2.38 5.49
C ILE A 30 -0.39 -1.04 5.89
N ALA A 31 -1.03 -1.02 7.06
CA ALA A 31 -1.52 0.22 7.65
C ALA A 31 -0.35 0.95 8.32
N THR A 32 -0.22 2.24 8.06
CA THR A 32 0.83 3.06 8.65
C THR A 32 0.22 4.20 9.46
N ASP A 33 0.96 4.67 10.47
CA ASP A 33 0.44 5.66 11.41
C ASP A 33 0.70 7.10 10.96
N ASP A 34 1.81 7.32 10.24
CA ASP A 34 2.24 8.67 9.83
C ASP A 34 3.06 8.62 8.55
N GLN A 35 3.52 9.80 8.10
CA GLN A 35 4.32 9.91 6.89
C GLN A 35 5.67 9.21 7.03
N HIS A 36 6.30 9.30 8.20
CA HIS A 36 7.60 8.67 8.44
C HIS A 36 7.52 7.16 8.24
N GLU A 37 6.50 6.51 8.81
CA GLU A 37 6.30 5.07 8.67
C GLU A 37 5.92 4.70 7.24
N THR A 38 5.09 5.51 6.59
CA THR A 38 4.72 5.32 5.18
C THR A 38 5.97 5.35 4.29
N ASP A 39 6.83 6.36 4.49
CA ASP A 39 8.07 6.49 3.74
C ASP A 39 9.01 5.30 3.98
N ARG A 40 9.09 4.85 5.22
CA ARG A 40 9.97 3.74 5.60
C ARG A 40 9.61 2.46 4.86
N TYR A 41 8.34 2.07 4.85
CA TYR A 41 7.89 0.88 4.14
C TYR A 41 8.00 1.04 2.63
N TRP A 42 7.57 2.19 2.12
CA TRP A 42 7.63 2.47 0.68
C TRP A 42 9.05 2.40 0.15
N ASN A 43 9.97 3.08 0.81
CA ASN A 43 11.35 3.14 0.38
C ASN A 43 12.05 1.78 0.51
N ALA A 44 11.72 0.99 1.53
CA ALA A 44 12.26 -0.35 1.68
C ALA A 44 11.88 -1.27 0.53
N ILE A 45 10.64 -1.16 0.03
CA ILE A 45 10.15 -2.00 -1.06
C ILE A 45 10.66 -1.48 -2.41
N VAL A 46 10.43 -0.20 -2.70
CA VAL A 46 10.78 0.41 -3.98
C VAL A 46 12.29 0.52 -4.14
N GLY A 47 13.00 0.89 -3.06
CA GLY A 47 14.45 1.05 -3.08
C GLY A 47 15.23 -0.26 -3.18
N ASN A 48 14.58 -1.38 -2.97
CA ASN A 48 15.22 -2.71 -3.05
C ASN A 48 14.84 -3.44 -4.36
N GLY A 49 14.89 -2.75 -5.47
CA GLY A 49 14.58 -3.33 -6.78
C GLY A 49 13.10 -3.38 -7.12
N GLY A 50 12.27 -2.72 -6.32
CA GLY A 50 10.84 -2.63 -6.57
C GLY A 50 10.47 -1.51 -7.53
N GLN A 51 9.18 -1.29 -7.67
CA GLN A 51 8.61 -0.27 -8.57
C GLN A 51 7.46 0.45 -7.88
N GLU A 52 7.37 1.74 -8.14
CA GLU A 52 6.21 2.52 -7.73
C GLU A 52 5.03 2.23 -8.66
N SER A 53 3.86 2.09 -8.06
CA SER A 53 2.59 2.05 -8.78
C SER A 53 1.76 3.26 -8.33
N ALA A 54 0.47 3.27 -8.67
CA ALA A 54 -0.42 4.40 -8.35
C ALA A 54 -1.17 4.16 -7.04
N CYS A 55 -1.64 5.25 -6.44
CA CYS A 55 -2.62 5.23 -5.35
C CYS A 55 -2.16 4.47 -4.10
N GLY A 56 -0.89 4.59 -3.75
CA GLY A 56 -0.33 3.91 -2.59
C GLY A 56 0.09 2.47 -2.83
N TRP A 57 0.01 2.00 -4.06
CA TRP A 57 0.46 0.67 -4.44
C TRP A 57 1.92 0.71 -4.89
N CYS A 58 2.64 -0.37 -4.61
CA CYS A 58 3.98 -0.60 -5.14
C CYS A 58 4.22 -2.10 -5.29
N LYS A 59 5.24 -2.44 -6.07
CA LYS A 59 5.65 -3.83 -6.27
C LYS A 59 7.03 -4.04 -5.67
N ASP A 60 7.25 -5.19 -5.08
CA ASP A 60 8.59 -5.57 -4.68
C ASP A 60 9.37 -6.14 -5.90
N LYS A 61 10.64 -6.47 -5.68
CA LYS A 61 11.49 -6.99 -6.76
C LYS A 61 11.04 -8.35 -7.30
N TRP A 62 10.17 -9.05 -6.60
CA TRP A 62 9.62 -10.33 -7.03
C TRP A 62 8.25 -10.20 -7.70
N GLY A 63 7.72 -8.98 -7.79
CA GLY A 63 6.44 -8.71 -8.43
C GLY A 63 5.23 -8.81 -7.50
N VAL A 64 5.43 -9.02 -6.20
CA VAL A 64 4.33 -9.00 -5.23
C VAL A 64 3.87 -7.56 -5.04
N ASN A 65 2.56 -7.36 -5.11
CA ASN A 65 1.95 -6.05 -4.93
C ASN A 65 1.71 -5.75 -3.45
N TRP A 66 1.98 -4.52 -3.07
CA TRP A 66 1.81 -4.00 -1.72
C TRP A 66 1.02 -2.70 -1.77
N GLN A 67 0.15 -2.51 -0.78
CA GLN A 67 -0.52 -1.24 -0.54
C GLN A 67 0.02 -0.68 0.78
N ILE A 68 0.67 0.47 0.72
CA ILE A 68 1.14 1.17 1.93
C ILE A 68 0.14 2.27 2.22
N THR A 69 -0.70 2.04 3.22
CA THR A 69 -1.93 2.81 3.43
C THR A 69 -1.90 3.50 4.79
N PRO A 70 -1.65 4.81 4.83
CA PRO A 70 -1.76 5.57 6.09
C PRO A 70 -3.18 5.49 6.65
N ARG A 71 -3.29 5.39 7.97
CA ARG A 71 -4.60 5.29 8.64
C ARG A 71 -5.49 6.49 8.36
N VAL A 72 -4.91 7.67 8.14
CA VAL A 72 -5.66 8.87 7.77
C VAL A 72 -6.50 8.64 6.51
N LEU A 73 -5.98 7.88 5.55
CA LEU A 73 -6.71 7.54 4.32
C LEU A 73 -7.82 6.54 4.61
N THR A 74 -7.53 5.48 5.35
CA THR A 74 -8.53 4.48 5.73
C THR A 74 -9.67 5.11 6.53
N GLU A 75 -9.35 6.00 7.46
CA GLU A 75 -10.35 6.72 8.25
C GLU A 75 -11.19 7.64 7.37
N ALA A 76 -10.59 8.31 6.39
CA ALA A 76 -11.31 9.15 5.46
C ALA A 76 -12.33 8.34 4.65
N MET A 77 -11.93 7.17 4.17
CA MET A 77 -12.84 6.27 3.44
C MET A 77 -13.98 5.80 4.33
N ALA A 78 -13.70 5.46 5.58
CA ALA A 78 -14.71 5.02 6.54
C ALA A 78 -15.69 6.12 6.91
N ALA A 79 -15.28 7.40 6.85
CA ALA A 79 -16.15 8.54 7.12
C ALA A 79 -17.28 8.67 6.09
N GLY A 80 -17.05 8.19 4.88
CA GLY A 80 -18.04 8.24 3.80
C GLY A 80 -18.31 9.65 3.27
N GLY A 81 -19.32 9.76 2.42
CA GLY A 81 -19.80 11.04 1.89
C GLY A 81 -18.73 11.86 1.16
N ASP A 82 -18.81 13.17 1.29
CA ASP A 82 -17.91 14.10 0.59
C ASP A 82 -16.48 14.00 1.10
N GLU A 83 -16.28 13.71 2.37
CA GLU A 83 -14.94 13.54 2.94
C GLU A 83 -14.20 12.38 2.27
N ALA A 84 -14.86 11.24 2.15
CA ALA A 84 -14.30 10.07 1.49
C ALA A 84 -14.00 10.35 0.00
N LYS A 85 -14.93 11.03 -0.66
CA LYS A 85 -14.78 11.40 -2.08
C LYS A 85 -13.57 12.31 -2.29
N ARG A 86 -13.43 13.35 -1.46
CA ARG A 86 -12.30 14.28 -1.57
C ARG A 86 -10.96 13.57 -1.34
N ALA A 87 -10.89 12.70 -0.33
CA ALA A 87 -9.68 11.93 -0.05
C ALA A 87 -9.34 10.95 -1.18
N PHE A 88 -10.36 10.27 -1.72
CA PHE A 88 -10.19 9.36 -2.85
C PHE A 88 -9.66 10.10 -4.08
N ASP A 89 -10.27 11.25 -4.41
CA ASP A 89 -9.84 12.05 -5.56
C ASP A 89 -8.39 12.53 -5.39
N ALA A 90 -8.01 12.94 -4.19
CA ALA A 90 -6.62 13.32 -3.90
C ALA A 90 -5.65 12.15 -4.08
N MET A 91 -6.04 10.96 -3.59
CA MET A 91 -5.23 9.74 -3.69
C MET A 91 -4.97 9.34 -5.14
N MET A 92 -5.95 9.54 -6.03
CA MET A 92 -5.87 9.08 -7.42
C MET A 92 -4.70 9.69 -8.20
N GLY A 93 -4.20 10.85 -7.79
CA GLY A 93 -3.05 11.48 -8.41
C GLY A 93 -1.71 11.15 -7.75
N MET A 94 -1.71 10.28 -6.76
CA MET A 94 -0.51 9.95 -5.99
C MET A 94 0.14 8.65 -6.43
N LYS A 95 1.42 8.51 -6.15
CA LYS A 95 2.13 7.22 -6.06
C LYS A 95 2.21 6.86 -4.59
N LYS A 96 3.30 7.23 -3.89
CA LYS A 96 3.32 7.16 -2.43
C LYS A 96 2.27 8.11 -1.86
N ILE A 97 1.54 7.66 -0.85
CA ILE A 97 0.52 8.52 -0.23
C ILE A 97 1.18 9.66 0.53
N ASP A 98 0.71 10.87 0.28
CA ASP A 98 1.08 12.09 0.98
C ASP A 98 0.05 12.33 2.09
N VAL A 99 0.45 12.09 3.33
CA VAL A 99 -0.43 12.19 4.50
C VAL A 99 -0.99 13.61 4.65
N ALA A 100 -0.14 14.63 4.45
CA ALA A 100 -0.58 16.03 4.58
C ALA A 100 -1.66 16.38 3.55
N ALA A 101 -1.50 15.89 2.31
CA ALA A 101 -2.47 16.13 1.25
C ALA A 101 -3.81 15.42 1.53
N ILE A 102 -3.78 14.21 2.09
CA ILE A 102 -5.01 13.51 2.51
C ILE A 102 -5.69 14.28 3.63
N LYS A 103 -4.95 14.74 4.62
CA LYS A 103 -5.51 15.54 5.72
C LYS A 103 -6.17 16.82 5.21
N ALA A 104 -5.51 17.50 4.26
CA ALA A 104 -6.06 18.71 3.65
C ALA A 104 -7.35 18.41 2.87
N ALA A 105 -7.38 17.32 2.12
CA ALA A 105 -8.57 16.90 1.36
C ALA A 105 -9.74 16.58 2.29
N ARG A 106 -9.47 15.98 3.45
CA ARG A 106 -10.51 15.68 4.45
C ARG A 106 -11.16 16.94 5.03
N ARG A 107 -10.39 17.99 5.18
CA ARG A 107 -10.90 19.28 5.72
C ARG A 107 -11.79 20.03 4.72
N GLY A 108 -11.61 19.79 3.46
CA GLY A 108 -12.37 20.46 2.40
C GLY A 108 -11.72 21.67 1.81
#